data_107975fb73be56a4bcd7fcbe29d83ec6
#
_entry.id   107975fb73be56a4bcd7fcbe29d83ec6
#
_cell.length_a   1.000
_cell.length_b   1.000
_cell.length_c   1.000
_cell.angle_alpha   90.00
_cell.angle_beta   90.00
_cell.angle_gamma   90.00
#
_symmetry.space_group_name_H-M   'P 1'
#
loop_
_entity.id
_entity.type
_entity.pdbx_description
1 polymer ?
#
loop_
_entity_poly.entity_id
_entity_poly.type
_entity_poly.pdbx_seq_one_letter_code
_entity_poly.pdbx_strand_id
1 'polypeptide(L)'
;MVSRQLEKQLFELKFAAKSLERNSRKSTRLEGEERQKVKKAMEKGNLEGARIHAEAAIRLRNESLHLLQLSNRVDAMASQLSSSMSMKNVFCLNDMCVCR
;
A
#
# COMPACT_ATOMS: atom_id res chain seq x y z
N MET A 1 12.12 -25.13 10.38
CA MET A 1 12.94 -24.28 9.50
C MET A 1 12.12 -23.58 8.43
N VAL A 2 11.35 -24.34 7.67
CA VAL A 2 10.50 -23.75 6.64
C VAL A 2 9.49 -22.77 7.25
N SER A 3 8.95 -23.09 8.41
CA SER A 3 7.97 -22.23 9.08
C SER A 3 8.57 -20.88 9.51
N ARG A 4 9.83 -20.86 9.93
CA ARG A 4 10.49 -19.60 10.30
C ARG A 4 10.68 -18.68 9.11
N GLN A 5 11.06 -19.25 7.97
CA GLN A 5 11.20 -18.47 6.74
C GLN A 5 9.87 -17.93 6.30
N LEU A 6 8.82 -18.74 6.39
CA LEU A 6 7.47 -18.31 6.04
C LEU A 6 6.97 -17.18 6.95
N GLU A 7 7.22 -17.32 8.25
CA GLU A 7 6.87 -16.28 9.21
C GLU A 7 7.60 -14.97 8.92
N LYS A 8 8.87 -15.07 8.58
CA LYS A 8 9.67 -13.89 8.23
C LYS A 8 9.14 -13.24 6.96
N GLN A 9 8.83 -14.05 5.94
CA GLN A 9 8.27 -13.55 4.69
C GLN A 9 6.90 -12.91 4.93
N LEU A 10 6.08 -13.51 5.78
CA LEU A 10 4.78 -12.96 6.13
C LEU A 10 4.93 -11.59 6.80
N PHE A 11 5.87 -11.48 7.72
CA PHE A 11 6.18 -10.22 8.39
C PHE A 11 6.62 -9.16 7.39
N GLU A 12 7.50 -9.53 6.47
CA GLU A 12 7.99 -8.62 5.44
C GLU A 12 6.88 -8.13 4.53
N LEU A 13 5.95 -9.03 4.15
CA LEU A 13 4.80 -8.66 3.34
C LEU A 13 3.89 -7.67 4.07
N LYS A 14 3.61 -7.94 5.34
CA LYS A 14 2.78 -7.05 6.14
C LYS A 14 3.44 -5.69 6.32
N PHE A 15 4.74 -5.69 6.54
CA PHE A 15 5.51 -4.45 6.68
C PHE A 15 5.47 -3.65 5.38
N ALA A 16 5.65 -4.34 4.24
CA ALA A 16 5.60 -3.70 2.92
C ALA A 16 4.22 -3.08 2.66
N ALA A 17 3.14 -3.82 2.99
CA ALA A 17 1.79 -3.31 2.82
C ALA A 17 1.55 -2.03 3.64
N LYS A 18 2.02 -2.03 4.87
CA LYS A 18 1.90 -0.85 5.73
C LYS A 18 2.71 0.33 5.21
N SER A 19 3.90 0.07 4.69
CA SER A 19 4.75 1.09 4.10
C SER A 19 4.09 1.72 2.87
N LEU A 20 3.49 0.90 2.01
CA LEU A 20 2.76 1.37 0.84
C LEU A 20 1.55 2.21 1.23
N GLU A 21 0.83 1.79 2.28
CA GLU A 21 -0.31 2.55 2.78
C GLU A 21 0.12 3.92 3.29
N ARG A 22 1.23 3.98 4.04
CA ARG A 22 1.77 5.25 4.52
C ARG A 22 2.16 6.17 3.37
N ASN A 23 2.81 5.60 2.34
CA ASN A 23 3.19 6.37 1.16
C ASN A 23 1.95 6.89 0.40
N SER A 24 0.89 6.09 0.36
CA SER A 24 -0.37 6.52 -0.23
C SER A 24 -0.95 7.73 0.51
N ARG A 25 -0.94 7.69 1.84
CA ARG A 25 -1.41 8.82 2.66
C ARG A 25 -0.57 10.07 2.44
N LYS A 26 0.74 9.89 2.31
CA LYS A 26 1.65 10.99 2.03
C LYS A 26 1.32 11.65 0.69
N SER A 27 1.09 10.84 -0.34
CA SER A 27 0.71 11.38 -1.66
C SER A 27 -0.62 12.12 -1.60
N THR A 28 -1.58 11.62 -0.82
CA THR A 28 -2.87 12.29 -0.63
C THR A 28 -2.69 13.65 0.04
N ARG A 29 -1.82 13.74 1.04
CA ARG A 29 -1.53 15.00 1.71
C ARG A 29 -0.88 15.99 0.75
N LEU A 30 0.08 15.52 -0.04
CA LEU A 30 0.75 16.36 -1.02
C LEU A 30 -0.21 16.84 -2.11
N GLU A 31 -1.17 16.00 -2.48
CA GLU A 31 -2.24 16.40 -3.41
C GLU A 31 -3.01 17.59 -2.86
N GLY A 32 -3.39 17.52 -1.58
CA GLY A 32 -4.09 18.61 -0.92
C GLY A 32 -3.28 19.90 -0.94
N GLU A 33 -1.97 19.81 -0.72
CA GLU A 33 -1.09 20.98 -0.78
C GLU A 33 -1.06 21.59 -2.19
N GLU A 34 -0.98 20.75 -3.22
CA GLU A 34 -1.00 21.21 -4.60
C GLU A 34 -2.34 21.87 -4.96
N ARG A 35 -3.45 21.33 -4.45
CA ARG A 35 -4.77 21.95 -4.65
C ARG A 35 -4.82 23.36 -4.07
N GLN A 36 -4.23 23.56 -2.89
CA GLN A 36 -4.17 24.89 -2.30
C GLN A 36 -3.36 25.84 -3.15
N LYS A 37 -2.27 25.36 -3.75
CA LYS A 37 -1.45 26.14 -4.65
C LYS A 37 -2.22 26.56 -5.92
N VAL A 38 -3.06 25.65 -6.43
CA VAL A 38 -3.97 25.97 -7.55
C VAL A 38 -4.86 27.14 -7.18
N LYS A 39 -5.49 27.06 -6.02
CA LYS A 39 -6.39 28.10 -5.56
C LYS A 39 -5.68 29.45 -5.46
N LYS A 40 -4.52 29.45 -4.84
CA LYS A 40 -3.73 30.68 -4.67
C LYS A 40 -3.30 31.26 -6.02
N ALA A 41 -2.90 30.41 -6.95
CA ALA A 41 -2.49 30.85 -8.28
C ALA A 41 -3.67 31.47 -9.03
N MET A 42 -4.85 30.87 -8.92
CA MET A 42 -6.05 31.40 -9.57
C MET A 42 -6.47 32.75 -8.96
N GLU A 43 -6.35 32.90 -7.66
CA GLU A 43 -6.64 34.17 -6.98
C GLU A 43 -5.74 35.29 -7.47
N LYS A 44 -4.49 34.94 -7.81
CA LYS A 44 -3.53 35.92 -8.34
C LYS A 44 -3.62 36.12 -9.85
N GLY A 45 -4.53 35.42 -10.51
CA GLY A 45 -4.65 35.46 -11.95
C GLY A 45 -3.58 34.71 -12.70
N ASN A 46 -2.79 33.89 -12.01
CA ASN A 46 -1.72 33.10 -12.62
C ASN A 46 -2.28 31.77 -13.12
N LEU A 47 -2.87 31.78 -14.32
CA LEU A 47 -3.52 30.60 -14.87
C LEU A 47 -2.51 29.51 -15.24
N GLU A 48 -1.34 29.90 -15.72
CA GLU A 48 -0.30 28.93 -16.07
C GLU A 48 0.20 28.17 -14.83
N GLY A 49 0.46 28.90 -13.74
CA GLY A 49 0.83 28.29 -12.48
C GLY A 49 -0.25 27.39 -11.93
N ALA A 50 -1.51 27.84 -12.03
CA ALA A 50 -2.65 27.02 -11.59
C ALA A 50 -2.71 25.70 -12.36
N ARG A 51 -2.48 25.73 -13.66
CA ARG A 51 -2.50 24.52 -14.49
C ARG A 51 -1.36 23.57 -14.07
N ILE A 52 -0.17 24.08 -13.84
CA ILE A 52 0.97 23.26 -13.43
C ILE A 52 0.67 22.56 -12.12
N HIS A 53 0.14 23.29 -11.14
CA HIS A 53 -0.19 22.70 -9.83
C HIS A 53 -1.37 21.72 -9.92
N ALA A 54 -2.34 21.98 -10.81
CA ALA A 54 -3.44 21.07 -11.04
C ALA A 54 -2.95 19.74 -11.62
N GLU A 55 -2.03 19.79 -12.57
CA GLU A 55 -1.42 18.58 -13.13
C GLU A 55 -0.66 17.81 -12.06
N ALA A 56 0.06 18.51 -11.18
CA ALA A 56 0.76 17.88 -10.07
C ALA A 56 -0.23 17.19 -9.11
N ALA A 57 -1.35 17.84 -8.82
CA ALA A 57 -2.39 17.26 -7.95
C ALA A 57 -2.95 15.98 -8.54
N ILE A 58 -3.23 15.97 -9.85
CA ILE A 58 -3.74 14.78 -10.53
C ILE A 58 -2.73 13.64 -10.47
N ARG A 59 -1.46 13.93 -10.71
CA ARG A 59 -0.41 12.91 -10.61
C ARG A 59 -0.35 12.29 -9.22
N LEU A 60 -0.40 13.13 -8.18
CA LEU A 60 -0.34 12.67 -6.80
C LEU A 60 -1.56 11.85 -6.42
N ARG A 61 -2.73 12.23 -6.92
CA ARG A 61 -3.95 11.44 -6.69
C ARG A 61 -3.83 10.07 -7.31
N ASN A 62 -3.37 9.99 -8.56
CA ASN A 62 -3.20 8.73 -9.26
C ASN A 62 -2.16 7.85 -8.55
N GLU A 63 -1.06 8.45 -8.10
CA GLU A 63 -0.04 7.75 -7.33
C GLU A 63 -0.61 7.21 -6.03
N SER A 64 -1.38 8.00 -5.31
CA SER A 64 -2.02 7.57 -4.06
C SER A 64 -2.90 6.35 -4.28
N LEU A 65 -3.75 6.39 -5.31
CA LEU A 65 -4.65 5.27 -5.64
C LEU A 65 -3.86 4.03 -6.03
N HIS A 66 -2.82 4.21 -6.83
CA HIS A 66 -1.97 3.10 -7.25
C HIS A 66 -1.28 2.43 -6.05
N LEU A 67 -0.73 3.24 -5.15
CA LEU A 67 -0.07 2.74 -3.95
C LEU A 67 -1.05 2.01 -3.04
N LEU A 68 -2.28 2.53 -2.92
CA LEU A 68 -3.31 1.88 -2.10
C LEU A 68 -3.70 0.53 -2.69
N GLN A 69 -3.88 0.45 -4.01
CA GLN A 69 -4.17 -0.81 -4.68
C GLN A 69 -3.05 -1.82 -4.47
N LEU A 70 -1.81 -1.36 -4.59
CA LEU A 70 -0.65 -2.23 -4.39
C LEU A 70 -0.58 -2.71 -2.94
N SER A 71 -0.85 -1.82 -1.99
CA SER A 71 -0.92 -2.17 -0.57
C SER A 71 -1.95 -3.27 -0.33
N ASN A 72 -3.13 -3.14 -0.93
CA ASN A 72 -4.18 -4.14 -0.78
C ASN A 72 -3.79 -5.49 -1.39
N ARG A 73 -3.10 -5.47 -2.53
CA ARG A 73 -2.62 -6.71 -3.16
C ARG A 73 -1.60 -7.41 -2.29
N VAL A 74 -0.65 -6.66 -1.75
CA VAL A 74 0.38 -7.23 -0.88
C VAL A 74 -0.26 -7.77 0.40
N ASP A 75 -1.22 -7.05 0.95
CA ASP A 75 -1.96 -7.49 2.14
C ASP A 75 -2.75 -8.77 1.85
N ALA A 76 -3.36 -8.88 0.68
CA ALA A 76 -4.06 -10.09 0.27
C ALA A 76 -3.10 -11.27 0.14
N MET A 77 -1.91 -11.03 -0.40
CA MET A 77 -0.88 -12.07 -0.47
C MET A 77 -0.45 -12.54 0.91
N ALA A 78 -0.31 -11.60 1.84
CA ALA A 78 0.02 -11.93 3.23
C ALA A 78 -1.08 -12.76 3.87
N SER A 79 -2.35 -12.43 3.61
CA SER A 79 -3.49 -13.18 4.12
C SER A 79 -3.51 -14.60 3.57
N GLN A 80 -3.25 -14.77 2.27
CA GLN A 80 -3.17 -16.09 1.65
C GLN A 80 -2.06 -16.93 2.24
N LEU A 81 -0.90 -16.32 2.46
CA LEU A 81 0.23 -17.01 3.05
C LEU A 81 -0.09 -17.43 4.49
N SER A 82 -0.71 -16.55 5.26
CA SER A 82 -1.13 -16.83 6.61
C SER A 82 -2.14 -17.99 6.67
N SER A 83 -3.11 -17.99 5.76
CA SER A 83 -4.09 -19.08 5.65
C SER A 83 -3.41 -20.40 5.31
N SER A 84 -2.47 -20.39 4.38
CA SER A 84 -1.72 -21.58 4.01
C SER A 84 -0.94 -22.13 5.20
N MET A 85 -0.33 -21.27 5.98
CA MET A 85 0.39 -21.67 7.18
C MET A 85 -0.54 -22.29 8.21
N SER A 86 -1.70 -21.68 8.43
CA SER A 86 -2.72 -22.21 9.34
C SER A 86 -3.22 -23.58 8.89
N MET A 87 -3.46 -23.73 7.59
CA MET A 87 -3.89 -25.01 7.04
C MET A 87 -2.84 -26.10 7.24
N LYS A 88 -1.59 -25.77 7.01
CA LYS A 88 -0.49 -26.70 7.25
C LYS A 88 -0.43 -27.12 8.71
N ASN A 89 -0.61 -26.18 9.61
CA ASN A 89 -0.62 -26.47 11.05
C ASN A 89 -1.79 -27.39 11.41
N VAL A 90 -2.97 -27.15 10.84
CA VAL A 90 -4.15 -27.98 11.07
C VAL A 90 -3.89 -29.40 10.56
N PHE A 91 -3.34 -29.53 9.36
CA PHE A 91 -3.00 -30.83 8.81
C PHE A 91 -2.00 -31.56 9.67
N CYS A 92 -0.98 -30.86 10.15
CA CYS A 92 0.01 -31.43 11.03
C CYS A 92 -0.60 -31.97 12.32
N LEU A 93 -1.52 -31.21 12.90
CA LEU A 93 -2.18 -31.62 14.13
C LEU A 93 -3.12 -32.81 13.91
N ASN A 94 -3.81 -32.85 12.77
CA ASN A 94 -4.77 -33.91 12.49
C ASN A 94 -4.12 -35.20 12.01
N ASP A 95 -3.09 -35.08 11.17
CA ASP A 95 -2.44 -36.23 10.51
C ASP A 95 -1.10 -36.61 11.11
N MET A 96 -0.81 -36.08 12.27
CA MET A 96 0.39 -36.46 13.03
C MET A 96 1.66 -36.38 12.19
N CYS A 97 1.96 -35.17 11.71
CA CYS A 97 3.23 -34.90 11.06
C CYS A 97 3.27 -35.14 9.56
N VAL A 98 2.16 -35.10 8.89
CA VAL A 98 2.14 -35.20 7.45
C VAL A 98 2.81 -33.98 6.81
N CYS A 99 2.70 -32.83 7.43
CA CYS A 99 3.27 -31.61 6.88
C CYS A 99 4.61 -31.29 7.51
N ARG A 100 5.60 -32.00 7.16
CA ARG A 100 6.96 -31.71 7.64
C ARG A 100 7.73 -30.78 6.73
#